data_0c5ac7b3a81b6c13294b83e2bfaf7e69
#
_entry.id   0c5ac7b3a81b6c13294b83e2bfaf7e69
#
_cell.length_a   1.000
_cell.length_b   1.000
_cell.length_c   1.000
_cell.angle_alpha   90.00
_cell.angle_beta   90.00
_cell.angle_gamma   90.00
#
_symmetry.space_group_name_H-M   'P 1'
#
loop_
_entity.id
_entity.type
_entity.pdbx_description
1 polymer ?
#
loop_
_entity_poly.entity_id
_entity_poly.type
_entity_poly.pdbx_seq_one_letter_code
_entity_poly.pdbx_strand_id
1 'polypeptide(L)'
;MATTPTINRNRRSNEALHPDRPWVRVVRVLLGLGTLAAVAWNIYRAATGLSESSVIESCSHFTNQANVVFGLVVLCGAVRSRKTLPSWWDDLRGAAAFYMVMTGLIYALLVAEPGELGRWDLDPANIMLHRVTPVAGLIGWLLITHTRKQGWGRPLAWLAFPLAYLIYTWV
;
A
#
# COMPACT_ATOMS: atom_id res chain seq x y z
N MET A 1 12.83 -35.86 -36.06
CA MET A 1 11.96 -35.55 -34.90
C MET A 1 12.22 -34.10 -34.48
N ALA A 2 11.31 -33.18 -34.77
CA ALA A 2 11.45 -31.78 -34.40
C ALA A 2 10.88 -31.59 -32.98
N THR A 3 11.73 -31.23 -32.04
CA THR A 3 11.29 -30.86 -30.66
C THR A 3 10.65 -29.50 -30.70
N THR A 4 9.34 -29.44 -30.53
CA THR A 4 8.58 -28.18 -30.37
C THR A 4 9.08 -27.45 -29.11
N PRO A 5 9.52 -26.19 -29.21
CA PRO A 5 9.94 -25.44 -28.01
C PRO A 5 8.75 -25.18 -27.13
N THR A 6 8.71 -25.75 -25.95
CA THR A 6 7.76 -25.44 -24.90
C THR A 6 7.95 -23.97 -24.48
N ILE A 7 7.08 -23.10 -24.98
CA ILE A 7 7.05 -21.68 -24.62
C ILE A 7 6.66 -21.60 -23.15
N ASN A 8 7.64 -21.27 -22.31
CA ASN A 8 7.45 -21.14 -20.87
C ASN A 8 6.57 -19.90 -20.58
N ARG A 9 5.25 -20.12 -20.48
CA ARG A 9 4.25 -19.06 -20.18
C ARG A 9 4.57 -18.27 -18.90
N ASN A 10 5.18 -18.93 -17.91
CA ASN A 10 5.58 -18.28 -16.64
C ASN A 10 6.68 -17.22 -16.83
N ARG A 11 7.54 -17.36 -17.84
CA ARG A 11 8.59 -16.38 -18.13
C ARG A 11 8.00 -15.07 -18.65
N ARG A 12 6.98 -15.15 -19.51
CA ARG A 12 6.31 -13.97 -20.10
C ARG A 12 5.47 -13.19 -19.08
N SER A 13 4.78 -13.86 -18.15
CA SER A 13 4.01 -13.18 -17.11
C SER A 13 4.91 -12.44 -16.11
N ASN A 14 6.05 -13.05 -15.74
CA ASN A 14 7.03 -12.39 -14.87
C ASN A 14 7.71 -11.18 -15.55
N GLU A 15 7.89 -11.21 -16.86
CA GLU A 15 8.41 -10.07 -17.61
C GLU A 15 7.40 -8.93 -17.72
N ALA A 16 6.10 -9.23 -17.85
CA ALA A 16 5.05 -8.22 -17.97
C ALA A 16 4.91 -7.33 -16.71
N LEU A 17 5.13 -7.91 -15.53
CA LEU A 17 5.02 -7.23 -14.22
C LEU A 17 6.35 -6.74 -13.68
N HIS A 18 7.40 -6.74 -14.51
CA HIS A 18 8.71 -6.23 -14.09
C HIS A 18 8.58 -4.75 -13.65
N PRO A 19 9.09 -4.38 -12.45
CA PRO A 19 8.89 -3.06 -11.86
C PRO A 19 9.40 -1.88 -12.67
N ASP A 20 10.31 -2.10 -13.61
CA ASP A 20 10.87 -1.07 -14.51
C ASP A 20 10.09 -0.90 -15.81
N ARG A 21 9.01 -1.65 -16.05
CA ARG A 21 8.15 -1.45 -17.22
C ARG A 21 7.44 -0.09 -17.14
N PRO A 22 7.36 0.68 -18.26
CA PRO A 22 6.78 2.02 -18.24
C PRO A 22 5.35 2.07 -17.67
N TRP A 23 4.49 1.13 -18.08
CA TRP A 23 3.12 1.10 -17.59
C TRP A 23 3.01 0.80 -16.08
N VAL A 24 3.91 -0.05 -15.53
CA VAL A 24 3.97 -0.32 -14.09
C VAL A 24 4.39 0.93 -13.33
N ARG A 25 5.34 1.70 -13.88
CA ARG A 25 5.74 2.98 -13.32
C ARG A 25 4.60 4.00 -13.31
N VAL A 26 3.86 4.11 -14.43
CA VAL A 26 2.69 5.00 -14.52
C VAL A 26 1.64 4.63 -13.47
N VAL A 27 1.26 3.35 -13.37
CA VAL A 27 0.30 2.88 -12.37
C VAL A 27 0.78 3.22 -10.95
N ARG A 28 2.06 3.05 -10.65
CA ARG A 28 2.62 3.41 -9.34
C ARG A 28 2.59 4.92 -9.08
N VAL A 29 2.90 5.74 -10.07
CA VAL A 29 2.82 7.20 -9.93
C VAL A 29 1.38 7.61 -9.62
N LEU A 30 0.41 7.13 -10.39
CA LEU A 30 -1.01 7.44 -10.19
C LEU A 30 -1.49 6.94 -8.82
N LEU A 31 -1.15 5.72 -8.45
CA LEU A 31 -1.50 5.15 -7.15
C LEU A 31 -0.88 5.95 -6.00
N GLY A 32 0.41 6.24 -6.06
CA GLY A 32 1.10 6.95 -5.00
C GLY A 32 0.61 8.40 -4.85
N LEU A 33 0.44 9.12 -5.97
CA LEU A 33 -0.11 10.47 -5.94
C LEU A 33 -1.56 10.48 -5.44
N GLY A 34 -2.41 9.57 -5.93
CA GLY A 34 -3.80 9.44 -5.47
C GLY A 34 -3.89 9.13 -3.98
N THR A 35 -3.02 8.25 -3.47
CA THR A 35 -2.94 7.94 -2.03
C THR A 35 -2.58 9.17 -1.21
N LEU A 36 -1.52 9.88 -1.58
CA LEU A 36 -1.09 11.08 -0.85
C LEU A 36 -2.10 12.22 -0.96
N ALA A 37 -2.76 12.37 -2.11
CA ALA A 37 -3.84 13.33 -2.29
C ALA A 37 -5.04 13.02 -1.39
N ALA A 38 -5.42 11.74 -1.24
CA ALA A 38 -6.50 11.32 -0.35
C ALA A 38 -6.17 11.59 1.13
N VAL A 39 -4.92 11.34 1.55
CA VAL A 39 -4.48 11.70 2.91
C VAL A 39 -4.49 13.21 3.10
N ALA A 40 -3.96 13.97 2.14
CA ALA A 40 -3.97 15.44 2.19
C ALA A 40 -5.39 16.00 2.25
N TRP A 41 -6.33 15.39 1.53
CA TRP A 41 -7.75 15.74 1.59
C TRP A 41 -8.34 15.53 2.97
N ASN A 42 -8.06 14.40 3.63
CA ASN A 42 -8.52 14.17 5.01
C ASN A 42 -7.97 15.23 5.99
N ILE A 43 -6.68 15.56 5.87
CA ILE A 43 -6.06 16.60 6.71
C ILE A 43 -6.66 17.98 6.42
N TYR A 44 -6.90 18.31 5.14
CA TYR A 44 -7.53 19.55 4.73
C TYR A 44 -8.95 19.68 5.30
N ARG A 45 -9.77 18.62 5.23
CA ARG A 45 -11.12 18.61 5.81
C ARG A 45 -11.08 18.86 7.32
N ALA A 46 -10.13 18.24 8.03
CA ALA A 46 -9.93 18.47 9.44
C ALA A 46 -9.52 19.92 9.75
N ALA A 47 -8.64 20.50 8.94
CA ALA A 47 -8.16 21.86 9.10
C ALA A 47 -9.24 22.94 8.82
N THR A 48 -10.19 22.62 7.94
CA THR A 48 -11.27 23.55 7.52
C THR A 48 -12.59 23.35 8.25
N GLY A 49 -12.65 22.43 9.21
CA GLY A 49 -13.89 22.13 9.95
C GLY A 49 -14.93 21.34 9.12
N LEU A 50 -14.54 20.77 7.97
CA LEU A 50 -15.38 19.89 7.16
C LEU A 50 -15.39 18.44 7.67
N SER A 51 -14.69 18.18 8.78
CA SER A 51 -14.63 16.91 9.50
C SER A 51 -14.77 17.18 10.97
N GLU A 52 -15.34 16.23 11.71
CA GLU A 52 -15.42 16.31 13.18
C GLU A 52 -14.05 16.11 13.86
N SER A 53 -13.11 15.43 13.16
CA SER A 53 -11.76 15.19 13.68
C SER A 53 -10.90 16.44 13.59
N SER A 54 -10.07 16.67 14.61
CA SER A 54 -9.02 17.69 14.57
C SER A 54 -7.88 17.29 13.62
N VAL A 55 -7.03 18.25 13.25
CA VAL A 55 -5.83 17.99 12.42
C VAL A 55 -4.91 16.98 13.11
N ILE A 56 -4.73 17.12 14.45
CA ILE A 56 -3.87 16.22 15.23
C ILE A 56 -4.43 14.80 15.20
N GLU A 57 -5.73 14.63 15.43
CA GLU A 57 -6.37 13.30 15.32
C GLU A 57 -6.25 12.72 13.92
N SER A 58 -6.53 13.52 12.88
CA SER A 58 -6.41 13.07 11.50
C SER A 58 -4.99 12.59 11.17
N CYS A 59 -3.97 13.32 11.61
CA CYS A 59 -2.57 12.90 11.44
C CYS A 59 -2.21 11.68 12.31
N SER A 60 -2.88 11.50 13.44
CA SER A 60 -2.65 10.38 14.36
C SER A 60 -3.30 9.07 13.91
N HIS A 61 -4.27 9.10 13.01
CA HIS A 61 -4.90 7.87 12.54
C HIS A 61 -3.89 6.94 11.84
N PHE A 62 -3.87 5.66 12.26
CA PHE A 62 -3.02 4.62 11.65
C PHE A 62 -3.20 4.56 10.13
N THR A 63 -4.43 4.68 9.64
CA THR A 63 -4.75 4.69 8.21
C THR A 63 -3.98 5.77 7.47
N ASN A 64 -3.99 7.02 7.96
CA ASN A 64 -3.31 8.13 7.31
C ASN A 64 -1.79 7.94 7.33
N GLN A 65 -1.22 7.54 8.46
CA GLN A 65 0.22 7.26 8.59
C GLN A 65 0.67 6.11 7.70
N ALA A 66 -0.05 4.99 7.71
CA ALA A 66 0.24 3.82 6.89
C ALA A 66 0.13 4.13 5.38
N ASN A 67 -0.88 4.91 4.97
CA ASN A 67 -1.05 5.34 3.59
C ASN A 67 0.02 6.34 3.15
N VAL A 68 0.52 7.23 4.02
CA VAL A 68 1.68 8.08 3.72
C VAL A 68 2.91 7.23 3.43
N VAL A 69 3.23 6.27 4.30
CA VAL A 69 4.36 5.34 4.08
C VAL A 69 4.19 4.59 2.77
N PHE A 70 3.02 4.03 2.51
CA PHE A 70 2.72 3.30 1.29
C PHE A 70 2.86 4.18 0.04
N GLY A 71 2.25 5.37 0.02
CA GLY A 71 2.32 6.31 -1.09
C GLY A 71 3.76 6.70 -1.44
N LEU A 72 4.57 7.03 -0.42
CA LEU A 72 5.99 7.36 -0.60
C LEU A 72 6.80 6.17 -1.15
N VAL A 73 6.58 4.96 -0.61
CA VAL A 73 7.25 3.75 -1.08
C VAL A 73 6.90 3.46 -2.53
N VAL A 74 5.63 3.59 -2.91
CA VAL A 74 5.18 3.36 -4.28
C VAL A 74 5.76 4.38 -5.24
N LEU A 75 5.78 5.67 -4.88
CA LEU A 75 6.38 6.74 -5.69
C LEU A 75 7.89 6.57 -5.84
N CYS A 76 8.62 6.33 -4.76
CA CYS A 76 10.05 6.06 -4.83
C CYS A 76 10.37 4.86 -5.74
N GLY A 77 9.56 3.80 -5.63
CA GLY A 77 9.69 2.63 -6.51
C GLY A 77 9.26 2.87 -7.96
N ALA A 78 8.54 3.96 -8.26
CA ALA A 78 8.21 4.37 -9.62
C ALA A 78 9.34 5.15 -10.29
N VAL A 79 10.02 6.03 -9.54
CA VAL A 79 11.05 6.93 -10.10
C VAL A 79 12.44 6.30 -10.13
N ARG A 80 12.72 5.34 -9.27
CA ARG A 80 14.03 4.66 -9.20
C ARG A 80 13.99 3.30 -9.86
N SER A 81 15.05 2.96 -10.59
CA SER A 81 15.22 1.58 -11.09
C SER A 81 15.46 0.63 -9.92
N ARG A 82 14.89 -0.57 -10.01
CA ARG A 82 15.08 -1.60 -9.00
C ARG A 82 16.56 -1.94 -8.74
N LYS A 83 17.41 -1.81 -9.75
CA LYS A 83 18.85 -2.07 -9.65
C LYS A 83 19.59 -1.07 -8.74
N THR A 84 19.04 0.13 -8.57
CA THR A 84 19.64 1.19 -7.75
C THR A 84 19.09 1.25 -6.32
N LEU A 85 18.07 0.43 -6.02
CA LEU A 85 17.45 0.40 -4.70
C LEU A 85 18.26 -0.50 -3.74
N PRO A 86 18.42 -0.08 -2.48
CA PRO A 86 19.17 -0.85 -1.50
C PRO A 86 18.45 -2.14 -1.12
N SER A 87 19.18 -3.09 -0.54
CA SER A 87 18.65 -4.42 -0.22
C SER A 87 17.52 -4.42 0.83
N TRP A 88 17.43 -3.40 1.68
CA TRP A 88 16.34 -3.24 2.66
C TRP A 88 15.03 -2.73 2.03
N TRP A 89 15.08 -2.31 0.76
CA TRP A 89 13.89 -1.79 0.06
C TRP A 89 12.77 -2.83 -0.05
N ASP A 90 13.11 -4.11 -0.24
CA ASP A 90 12.10 -5.17 -0.28
C ASP A 90 11.42 -5.35 1.08
N ASP A 91 12.14 -5.11 2.18
CA ASP A 91 11.57 -5.16 3.53
C ASP A 91 10.60 -3.99 3.75
N LEU A 92 10.99 -2.78 3.34
CA LEU A 92 10.11 -1.60 3.43
C LEU A 92 8.84 -1.75 2.57
N ARG A 93 8.98 -2.30 1.37
CA ARG A 93 7.82 -2.63 0.52
C ARG A 93 6.90 -3.64 1.18
N GLY A 94 7.48 -4.68 1.79
CA GLY A 94 6.73 -5.70 2.52
C GLY A 94 5.98 -5.11 3.71
N ALA A 95 6.66 -4.30 4.50
CA ALA A 95 6.05 -3.60 5.63
C ALA A 95 4.91 -2.69 5.16
N ALA A 96 5.12 -1.87 4.12
CA ALA A 96 4.09 -0.99 3.58
C ALA A 96 2.85 -1.78 3.07
N ALA A 97 3.07 -2.88 2.35
CA ALA A 97 1.98 -3.74 1.91
C ALA A 97 1.24 -4.40 3.09
N PHE A 98 1.97 -4.86 4.11
CA PHE A 98 1.40 -5.41 5.32
C PHE A 98 0.52 -4.38 6.05
N TYR A 99 0.98 -3.13 6.19
CA TYR A 99 0.18 -2.06 6.81
C TYR A 99 -1.08 -1.75 6.03
N MET A 100 -1.03 -1.82 4.70
CA MET A 100 -2.22 -1.65 3.86
C MET A 100 -3.22 -2.78 4.06
N VAL A 101 -2.77 -4.03 4.09
CA VAL A 101 -3.64 -5.19 4.38
C VAL A 101 -4.29 -5.05 5.76
N MET A 102 -3.51 -4.67 6.78
CA MET A 102 -4.06 -4.40 8.12
C MET A 102 -5.11 -3.28 8.09
N THR A 103 -4.81 -2.16 7.44
CA THR A 103 -5.76 -1.04 7.30
C THR A 103 -7.08 -1.50 6.67
N GLY A 104 -7.00 -2.24 5.56
CA GLY A 104 -8.20 -2.75 4.88
C GLY A 104 -8.99 -3.75 5.72
N LEU A 105 -8.31 -4.69 6.41
CA LEU A 105 -8.96 -5.69 7.25
C LEU A 105 -9.61 -5.06 8.48
N ILE A 106 -8.91 -4.18 9.19
CA ILE A 106 -9.44 -3.50 10.37
C ILE A 106 -10.66 -2.65 9.97
N TYR A 107 -10.56 -1.91 8.86
CA TYR A 107 -11.69 -1.15 8.36
C TYR A 107 -12.88 -2.07 8.03
N ALA A 108 -12.67 -3.11 7.25
CA ALA A 108 -13.74 -4.00 6.81
C ALA A 108 -14.43 -4.76 7.94
N LEU A 109 -13.70 -5.11 9.02
CA LEU A 109 -14.19 -5.96 10.09
C LEU A 109 -14.68 -5.17 11.31
N LEU A 110 -14.13 -3.99 11.57
CA LEU A 110 -14.36 -3.27 12.82
C LEU A 110 -14.93 -1.85 12.65
N VAL A 111 -14.76 -1.23 11.48
CA VAL A 111 -15.10 0.19 11.27
C VAL A 111 -16.25 0.37 10.29
N ALA A 112 -16.26 -0.38 9.19
CA ALA A 112 -17.26 -0.24 8.14
C ALA A 112 -18.67 -0.63 8.64
N GLU A 113 -19.66 0.19 8.32
CA GLU A 113 -21.05 -0.11 8.60
C GLU A 113 -21.56 -1.31 7.76
N PRO A 114 -22.61 -2.02 8.23
CA PRO A 114 -23.21 -3.10 7.47
C PRO A 114 -23.62 -2.64 6.05
N GLY A 115 -23.12 -3.32 5.03
CA GLY A 115 -23.38 -2.99 3.63
C GLY A 115 -22.49 -1.89 3.03
N GLU A 116 -21.72 -1.17 3.83
CA GLU A 116 -20.87 -0.08 3.36
C GLU A 116 -19.80 -0.54 2.36
N LEU A 117 -19.25 -1.74 2.54
CA LEU A 117 -18.23 -2.30 1.64
C LEU A 117 -18.72 -2.49 0.20
N GLY A 118 -20.02 -2.63 -0.01
CA GLY A 118 -20.65 -2.69 -1.34
C GLY A 118 -20.95 -1.32 -1.96
N ARG A 119 -20.83 -0.25 -1.22
CA ARG A 119 -21.17 1.11 -1.68
C ARG A 119 -19.95 1.80 -2.29
N TRP A 120 -20.14 2.47 -3.39
CA TRP A 120 -19.13 3.25 -4.12
C TRP A 120 -19.45 4.75 -4.18
N ASP A 121 -20.53 5.16 -3.52
CA ASP A 121 -21.02 6.54 -3.38
C ASP A 121 -20.44 7.25 -2.15
N LEU A 122 -19.43 6.67 -1.52
CA LEU A 122 -18.72 7.24 -0.37
C LEU A 122 -17.72 8.32 -0.79
N ASP A 123 -17.18 9.03 0.20
CA ASP A 123 -16.06 9.95 0.01
C ASP A 123 -14.91 9.26 -0.77
N PRO A 124 -14.44 9.84 -1.89
CA PRO A 124 -13.37 9.26 -2.69
C PRO A 124 -12.08 8.98 -1.89
N ALA A 125 -11.78 9.79 -0.86
CA ALA A 125 -10.64 9.53 0.01
C ALA A 125 -10.86 8.26 0.86
N ASN A 126 -12.07 8.04 1.37
CA ASN A 126 -12.40 6.80 2.09
C ASN A 126 -12.20 5.58 1.19
N ILE A 127 -12.75 5.62 -0.03
CA ILE A 127 -12.58 4.53 -1.02
C ILE A 127 -11.11 4.29 -1.31
N MET A 128 -10.34 5.35 -1.55
CA MET A 128 -8.92 5.25 -1.87
C MET A 128 -8.14 4.60 -0.73
N LEU A 129 -8.29 5.10 0.51
CA LEU A 129 -7.45 4.72 1.64
C LEU A 129 -7.83 3.38 2.27
N HIS A 130 -9.08 2.95 2.17
CA HIS A 130 -9.57 1.72 2.83
C HIS A 130 -9.88 0.57 1.89
N ARG A 131 -9.93 0.80 0.56
CA ARG A 131 -10.25 -0.24 -0.43
C ARG A 131 -9.18 -0.34 -1.51
N VAL A 132 -8.89 0.76 -2.22
CA VAL A 132 -7.97 0.75 -3.35
C VAL A 132 -6.54 0.47 -2.91
N THR A 133 -6.03 1.22 -1.92
CA THR A 133 -4.63 1.06 -1.46
C THR A 133 -4.37 -0.27 -0.78
N PRO A 134 -5.27 -0.85 0.07
CA PRO A 134 -5.09 -2.19 0.63
C PRO A 134 -5.00 -3.27 -0.44
N VAL A 135 -5.91 -3.24 -1.41
CA VAL A 135 -5.93 -4.21 -2.52
C VAL A 135 -4.69 -4.04 -3.41
N ALA A 136 -4.33 -2.80 -3.76
CA ALA A 136 -3.15 -2.51 -4.55
C ALA A 136 -1.85 -2.90 -3.83
N GLY A 137 -1.77 -2.70 -2.52
CA GLY A 137 -0.64 -3.12 -1.68
C GLY A 137 -0.46 -4.63 -1.71
N LEU A 138 -1.54 -5.38 -1.50
CA LEU A 138 -1.53 -6.85 -1.54
C LEU A 138 -1.14 -7.36 -2.93
N ILE A 139 -1.79 -6.87 -3.98
CA ILE A 139 -1.49 -7.25 -5.37
C ILE A 139 -0.03 -6.92 -5.72
N GLY A 140 0.42 -5.71 -5.37
CA GLY A 140 1.80 -5.29 -5.62
C GLY A 140 2.83 -6.16 -4.90
N TRP A 141 2.51 -6.64 -3.68
CA TRP A 141 3.34 -7.56 -2.94
C TRP A 141 3.40 -8.95 -3.59
N LEU A 142 2.25 -9.50 -3.97
CA LEU A 142 2.15 -10.84 -4.54
C LEU A 142 2.75 -10.96 -5.95
N LEU A 143 2.55 -9.94 -6.79
CA LEU A 143 2.92 -10.00 -8.21
C LEU A 143 4.34 -9.51 -8.51
N ILE A 144 4.92 -8.64 -7.68
CA ILE A 144 6.25 -8.10 -7.93
C ILE A 144 7.30 -8.98 -7.24
N THR A 145 8.15 -9.57 -8.04
CA THR A 145 9.21 -10.48 -7.59
C THR A 145 10.12 -9.84 -6.54
N HIS A 146 10.38 -10.56 -5.46
CA HIS A 146 11.33 -10.18 -4.42
C HIS A 146 12.75 -10.55 -4.83
N THR A 147 13.72 -9.70 -4.48
CA THR A 147 15.14 -9.97 -4.76
C THR A 147 15.77 -10.89 -3.71
N ARG A 148 15.15 -11.01 -2.54
CA ARG A 148 15.65 -11.82 -1.42
C ARG A 148 14.64 -12.85 -0.95
N LYS A 149 15.12 -14.04 -0.58
CA LYS A 149 14.32 -14.98 0.21
C LYS A 149 14.03 -14.36 1.57
N GLN A 150 12.76 -14.31 1.93
CA GLN A 150 12.30 -13.72 3.18
C GLN A 150 12.24 -14.80 4.27
N GLY A 151 13.03 -14.62 5.34
CA GLY A 151 12.89 -15.43 6.55
C GLY A 151 11.73 -14.93 7.41
N TRP A 152 11.18 -15.79 8.26
CA TRP A 152 10.05 -15.48 9.15
C TRP A 152 10.28 -14.30 10.13
N GLY A 153 11.53 -14.00 10.47
CA GLY A 153 11.85 -12.86 11.35
C GLY A 153 11.49 -11.49 10.76
N ARG A 154 11.40 -11.35 9.44
CA ARG A 154 11.09 -10.07 8.80
C ARG A 154 9.63 -9.67 8.94
N PRO A 155 8.65 -10.54 8.63
CA PRO A 155 7.24 -10.24 8.90
C PRO A 155 6.99 -9.88 10.37
N LEU A 156 7.69 -10.49 11.31
CA LEU A 156 7.61 -10.13 12.74
C LEU A 156 8.13 -8.72 13.00
N ALA A 157 9.22 -8.30 12.35
CA ALA A 157 9.73 -6.92 12.47
C ALA A 157 8.74 -5.87 11.92
N TRP A 158 7.90 -6.22 10.95
CA TRP A 158 6.86 -5.31 10.44
C TRP A 158 5.77 -5.00 11.47
N LEU A 159 5.59 -5.85 12.48
CA LEU A 159 4.67 -5.58 13.59
C LEU A 159 5.14 -4.42 14.50
N ALA A 160 6.41 -4.02 14.41
CA ALA A 160 6.95 -2.96 15.27
C ALA A 160 6.15 -1.65 15.16
N PHE A 161 5.80 -1.23 13.95
CA PHE A 161 5.03 0.01 13.75
C PHE A 161 3.58 -0.08 14.26
N PRO A 162 2.78 -1.12 13.94
CA PRO A 162 1.46 -1.29 14.54
C PRO A 162 1.49 -1.40 16.06
N LEU A 163 2.47 -2.09 16.63
CA LEU A 163 2.61 -2.20 18.09
C LEU A 163 2.97 -0.85 18.74
N ALA A 164 3.91 -0.10 18.14
CA ALA A 164 4.23 1.25 18.59
C ALA A 164 3.01 2.17 18.49
N TYR A 165 2.21 2.05 17.43
CA TYR A 165 0.96 2.77 17.27
C TYR A 165 -0.05 2.43 18.38
N LEU A 166 -0.24 1.14 18.69
CA LEU A 166 -1.12 0.72 19.78
C LEU A 166 -0.68 1.31 21.13
N ILE A 167 0.62 1.30 21.43
CA ILE A 167 1.15 1.93 22.65
C ILE A 167 0.86 3.43 22.64
N TYR A 168 1.14 4.10 21.53
CA TYR A 168 0.90 5.55 21.37
C TYR A 168 -0.57 5.95 21.58
N THR A 169 -1.51 5.11 21.10
CA THR A 169 -2.95 5.42 21.20
C THR A 169 -3.56 5.01 22.54
N TRP A 170 -2.85 4.19 23.34
CA TRP A 170 -3.33 3.74 24.66
C TRP A 170 -2.91 4.69 25.80
N VAL A 171 -1.88 5.50 25.59
CA VAL A 171 -1.35 6.48 26.58
C VAL A 171 -1.97 7.84 26.37
#